data_9317d94b509df66ec1c3bfd5735a8810
#
_entry.id   9317d94b509df66ec1c3bfd5735a8810
#
_cell.length_a   1.000
_cell.length_b   1.000
_cell.length_c   1.000
_cell.angle_alpha   90.00
_cell.angle_beta   90.00
_cell.angle_gamma   90.00
#
_symmetry.space_group_name_H-M   'P 1'
#
loop_
_entity.id
_entity.type
_entity.pdbx_description
1 polymer ?
#
loop_
_entity_poly.entity_id
_entity_poly.type
_entity_poly.pdbx_seq_one_letter_code
_entity_poly.pdbx_strand_id
1 'polypeptide(L)'
;MRENGGGRIVNISSVGAPAALPFQAFYSASKAAINTYTCALINELRPFGISVCAIMPGDIRTGFTAARKKNAAGDDVYGGRIERSVARMEHDEQNGMAPEKAAQTICRVCRKNRVKPLYAIGFSYKAVCLLLKLLPCSFGNKVIGSMYAK
;
A
#
# COMPACT_ATOMS: atom_id res chain seq x y z
N MET A 1 23.28 -10.66 -6.42
CA MET A 1 22.26 -11.35 -7.25
C MET A 1 22.74 -11.50 -8.70
N ARG A 2 23.13 -10.40 -9.34
CA ARG A 2 23.61 -10.47 -10.76
C ARG A 2 24.73 -11.47 -10.94
N GLU A 3 25.75 -11.41 -10.10
CA GLU A 3 26.92 -12.30 -10.14
C GLU A 3 26.61 -13.75 -9.73
N ASN A 4 25.54 -13.95 -8.96
CA ASN A 4 25.14 -15.26 -8.44
C ASN A 4 24.00 -15.90 -9.27
N GLY A 5 23.82 -15.49 -10.53
CA GLY A 5 22.87 -16.12 -11.46
C GLY A 5 21.40 -15.79 -11.24
N GLY A 6 21.08 -14.73 -10.51
CA GLY A 6 19.71 -14.26 -10.35
C GLY A 6 19.26 -14.05 -8.92
N GLY A 7 17.96 -13.90 -8.72
CA GLY A 7 17.37 -13.68 -7.40
C GLY A 7 15.98 -13.07 -7.43
N ARG A 8 15.52 -12.65 -6.26
CA ARG A 8 14.21 -11.98 -6.13
C ARG A 8 14.27 -10.79 -5.21
N ILE A 9 13.71 -9.68 -5.67
CA ILE A 9 13.46 -8.47 -4.89
C ILE A 9 11.96 -8.36 -4.62
N VAL A 10 11.59 -8.22 -3.36
CA VAL A 10 10.19 -8.03 -2.93
C VAL A 10 10.11 -6.71 -2.19
N ASN A 11 9.55 -5.71 -2.83
CA ASN A 11 9.34 -4.39 -2.24
C ASN A 11 8.03 -4.37 -1.42
N ILE A 12 8.01 -3.65 -0.31
CA ILE A 12 6.81 -3.47 0.50
C ILE A 12 6.22 -2.08 0.24
N SER A 13 5.16 -2.07 -0.56
CA SER A 13 4.35 -0.89 -0.85
C SER A 13 3.13 -0.83 0.10
N SER A 14 1.98 -0.36 -0.38
CA SER A 14 0.71 -0.29 0.34
C SER A 14 -0.46 -0.21 -0.64
N VAL A 15 -1.66 -0.56 -0.22
CA VAL A 15 -2.91 -0.22 -0.93
C VAL A 15 -3.17 1.29 -0.95
N GLY A 16 -2.54 2.05 -0.05
CA GLY A 16 -2.50 3.51 -0.11
C GLY A 16 -1.71 4.09 -1.28
N ALA A 17 -1.03 3.25 -2.08
CA ALA A 17 -0.35 3.69 -3.30
C ALA A 17 -1.32 4.04 -4.44
N PRO A 18 -2.27 3.15 -4.82
CA PRO A 18 -3.32 3.49 -5.78
C PRO A 18 -4.48 4.28 -5.13
N ALA A 19 -4.71 4.14 -3.82
CA ALA A 19 -5.74 4.85 -3.07
C ALA A 19 -5.11 6.05 -2.36
N ALA A 20 -5.04 7.21 -3.03
CA ALA A 20 -4.47 8.42 -2.44
C ALA A 20 -5.25 8.84 -1.18
N LEU A 21 -4.67 8.61 0.00
CA LEU A 21 -5.32 8.86 1.29
C LEU A 21 -5.27 10.34 1.66
N PRO A 22 -6.42 10.98 1.95
CA PRO A 22 -6.45 12.34 2.48
C PRO A 22 -5.61 12.44 3.77
N PHE A 23 -4.95 13.59 3.95
CA PHE A 23 -4.07 13.90 5.09
C PHE A 23 -2.85 12.95 5.24
N GLN A 24 -2.64 12.05 4.26
CA GLN A 24 -1.45 11.19 4.15
C GLN A 24 -0.83 11.25 2.74
N ALA A 25 -0.84 12.43 2.11
CA ALA A 25 -0.38 12.60 0.74
C ALA A 25 1.07 12.13 0.53
N PHE A 26 1.99 12.48 1.43
CA PHE A 26 3.39 12.04 1.35
C PHE A 26 3.55 10.53 1.52
N TYR A 27 2.77 9.91 2.40
CA TYR A 27 2.75 8.45 2.52
C TYR A 27 2.30 7.80 1.22
N SER A 28 1.14 8.20 0.70
CA SER A 28 0.61 7.67 -0.57
C SER A 28 1.57 7.90 -1.73
N ALA A 29 2.16 9.09 -1.84
CA ALA A 29 3.16 9.40 -2.86
C ALA A 29 4.40 8.50 -2.75
N SER A 30 4.93 8.28 -1.53
CA SER A 30 6.08 7.39 -1.31
C SER A 30 5.78 5.96 -1.71
N LYS A 31 4.58 5.45 -1.41
CA LYS A 31 4.17 4.09 -1.76
C LYS A 31 3.85 3.94 -3.25
N ALA A 32 3.33 4.98 -3.90
CA ALA A 32 3.16 5.02 -5.35
C ALA A 32 4.53 5.00 -6.07
N ALA A 33 5.50 5.74 -5.55
CA ALA A 33 6.88 5.72 -6.06
C ALA A 33 7.48 4.31 -6.00
N ILE A 34 7.25 3.55 -4.91
CA ILE A 34 7.70 2.15 -4.80
C ILE A 34 7.05 1.27 -5.88
N ASN A 35 5.77 1.46 -6.19
CA ASN A 35 5.11 0.69 -7.25
C ASN A 35 5.74 0.98 -8.61
N THR A 36 5.92 2.25 -8.96
CA THR A 36 6.54 2.66 -10.23
C THR A 36 7.98 2.19 -10.33
N TYR A 37 8.78 2.37 -9.28
CA TYR A 37 10.14 1.86 -9.19
C TYR A 37 10.21 0.34 -9.39
N THR A 38 9.30 -0.41 -8.75
CA THR A 38 9.21 -1.87 -8.92
C THR A 38 8.96 -2.23 -10.38
N CYS A 39 8.03 -1.54 -11.05
CA CYS A 39 7.72 -1.80 -12.46
C CYS A 39 8.91 -1.51 -13.40
N ALA A 40 9.68 -0.46 -13.14
CA ALA A 40 10.91 -0.17 -13.87
C ALA A 40 11.95 -1.28 -13.67
N LEU A 41 12.24 -1.64 -12.41
CA LEU A 41 13.21 -2.68 -12.08
C LEU A 41 12.89 -4.05 -12.69
N ILE A 42 11.62 -4.40 -12.87
CA ILE A 42 11.23 -5.66 -13.53
C ILE A 42 11.85 -5.75 -14.92
N ASN A 43 11.82 -4.66 -15.67
CA ASN A 43 12.36 -4.62 -17.03
C ASN A 43 13.89 -4.53 -17.03
N GLU A 44 14.46 -3.71 -16.17
CA GLU A 44 15.90 -3.48 -16.08
C GLU A 44 16.66 -4.74 -15.62
N LEU A 45 16.07 -5.52 -14.69
CA LEU A 45 16.75 -6.64 -14.06
C LEU A 45 16.42 -8.00 -14.68
N ARG A 46 15.45 -8.05 -15.59
CA ARG A 46 15.08 -9.30 -16.31
C ARG A 46 16.26 -9.98 -17.02
N PRO A 47 17.17 -9.26 -17.72
CA PRO A 47 18.30 -9.90 -18.38
C PRO A 47 19.26 -10.63 -17.42
N PHE A 48 19.22 -10.28 -16.12
CA PHE A 48 20.08 -10.87 -15.10
C PHE A 48 19.41 -12.00 -14.31
N GLY A 49 18.25 -12.49 -14.75
CA GLY A 49 17.52 -13.53 -14.03
C GLY A 49 16.95 -13.06 -12.67
N ILE A 50 16.85 -11.75 -12.43
CA ILE A 50 16.35 -11.19 -11.19
C ILE A 50 14.86 -10.84 -11.37
N SER A 51 14.01 -11.48 -10.58
CA SER A 51 12.56 -11.18 -10.54
C SER A 51 12.27 -10.12 -9.48
N VAL A 52 11.38 -9.17 -9.81
CA VAL A 52 11.01 -8.09 -8.91
C VAL A 52 9.49 -8.05 -8.76
N CYS A 53 9.00 -7.78 -7.57
CA CYS A 53 7.57 -7.51 -7.34
C CYS A 53 7.39 -6.58 -6.14
N ALA A 54 6.22 -5.94 -6.05
CA ALA A 54 5.82 -5.25 -4.84
C ALA A 54 4.59 -5.91 -4.21
N ILE A 55 4.57 -5.92 -2.90
CA ILE A 55 3.43 -6.32 -2.09
C ILE A 55 2.79 -5.06 -1.52
N MET A 56 1.49 -4.95 -1.68
CA MET A 56 0.65 -3.85 -1.21
C MET A 56 -0.25 -4.38 -0.08
N PRO A 57 0.21 -4.34 1.19
CA PRO A 57 -0.65 -4.62 2.31
C PRO A 57 -1.76 -3.57 2.43
N GLY A 58 -2.95 -4.00 2.88
CA GLY A 58 -3.95 -3.12 3.47
C GLY A 58 -3.68 -2.97 4.96
N ASP A 59 -4.74 -2.79 5.75
CA ASP A 59 -4.62 -2.61 7.18
C ASP A 59 -4.17 -3.90 7.87
N ILE A 60 -3.11 -3.79 8.67
CA ILE A 60 -2.55 -4.89 9.46
C ILE A 60 -2.46 -4.43 10.91
N ARG A 61 -3.01 -5.21 11.82
CA ARG A 61 -2.98 -4.94 13.25
C ARG A 61 -1.57 -5.17 13.81
N THR A 62 -0.82 -4.08 13.94
CA THR A 62 0.56 -4.07 14.46
C THR A 62 0.76 -2.92 15.42
N GLY A 63 1.96 -2.77 15.98
CA GLY A 63 2.35 -1.59 16.74
C GLY A 63 2.52 -0.30 15.93
N PHE A 64 2.28 -0.35 14.62
CA PHE A 64 2.41 0.81 13.73
C PHE A 64 1.48 1.96 14.13
N THR A 65 0.22 1.64 14.47
CA THR A 65 -0.78 2.63 14.90
C THR A 65 -0.33 3.35 16.17
N ALA A 66 0.17 2.61 17.16
CA ALA A 66 0.67 3.18 18.43
C ALA A 66 1.94 4.02 18.24
N ALA A 67 2.76 3.71 17.24
CA ALA A 67 3.99 4.44 16.92
C ALA A 67 3.74 5.71 16.07
N ARG A 68 2.51 5.96 15.61
CA ARG A 68 2.17 7.12 14.79
C ARG A 68 2.35 8.42 15.57
N LYS A 69 3.20 9.30 15.05
CA LYS A 69 3.29 10.67 15.53
C LYS A 69 2.16 11.48 14.91
N LYS A 70 1.24 11.96 15.74
CA LYS A 70 0.12 12.79 15.33
C LYS A 70 0.50 14.26 15.41
N ASN A 71 0.12 15.01 14.40
CA ASN A 71 0.20 16.47 14.43
C ASN A 71 -1.19 17.02 14.10
N ALA A 72 -1.82 17.64 15.08
CA ALA A 72 -3.12 18.28 14.95
C ALA A 72 -3.01 19.76 14.59
N ALA A 73 -1.83 20.28 14.31
CA ALA A 73 -1.66 21.68 13.94
C ALA A 73 -2.46 22.01 12.68
N GLY A 74 -3.34 23.00 12.76
CA GLY A 74 -4.21 23.43 11.67
C GLY A 74 -5.49 22.61 11.51
N ASP A 75 -5.81 21.66 12.38
CA ASP A 75 -7.06 20.88 12.29
C ASP A 75 -8.31 21.75 12.51
N ASP A 76 -8.19 22.83 13.25
CA ASP A 76 -9.22 23.89 13.40
C ASP A 76 -9.59 24.50 12.05
N VAL A 77 -8.59 24.80 11.20
CA VAL A 77 -8.81 25.31 9.83
C VAL A 77 -9.56 24.30 8.96
N TYR A 78 -9.30 23.01 9.18
CA TYR A 78 -9.98 21.90 8.48
C TYR A 78 -11.27 21.44 9.17
N GLY A 79 -11.73 22.11 10.25
CA GLY A 79 -12.95 21.76 10.98
C GLY A 79 -12.90 20.37 11.60
N GLY A 80 -11.75 19.93 12.13
CA GLY A 80 -11.55 18.63 12.77
C GLY A 80 -11.43 17.45 11.81
N ARG A 81 -11.30 17.70 10.49
CA ARG A 81 -11.25 16.63 9.47
C ARG A 81 -9.96 15.81 9.52
N ILE A 82 -8.85 16.41 9.94
CA ILE A 82 -7.57 15.69 10.07
C ILE A 82 -7.70 14.64 11.17
N GLU A 83 -8.17 15.03 12.35
CA GLU A 83 -8.35 14.12 13.47
C GLU A 83 -9.32 12.98 13.14
N ARG A 84 -10.48 13.30 12.55
CA ARG A 84 -11.47 12.29 12.13
C ARG A 84 -10.88 11.31 11.11
N SER A 85 -10.13 11.81 10.14
CA SER A 85 -9.47 10.96 9.14
C SER A 85 -8.45 10.01 9.78
N VAL A 86 -7.61 10.53 10.65
CA VAL A 86 -6.61 9.74 11.38
C VAL A 86 -7.27 8.70 12.27
N ALA A 87 -8.30 9.09 13.04
CA ALA A 87 -9.05 8.16 13.90
C ALA A 87 -9.69 7.03 13.09
N ARG A 88 -10.21 7.33 11.90
CA ARG A 88 -10.77 6.31 11.01
C ARG A 88 -9.68 5.32 10.54
N MET A 89 -8.53 5.81 10.13
CA MET A 89 -7.41 4.96 9.72
C MET A 89 -6.91 4.08 10.88
N GLU A 90 -6.81 4.64 12.08
CA GLU A 90 -6.41 3.89 13.28
C GLU A 90 -7.40 2.78 13.62
N HIS A 91 -8.69 3.08 13.51
CA HIS A 91 -9.74 2.07 13.69
C HIS A 91 -9.60 0.94 12.67
N ASP A 92 -9.40 1.26 11.39
CA ASP A 92 -9.26 0.27 10.32
C ASP A 92 -7.99 -0.57 10.52
N GLU A 93 -6.86 0.02 10.92
CA GLU A 93 -5.61 -0.67 11.26
C GLU A 93 -5.76 -1.61 12.46
N GLN A 94 -6.42 -1.16 13.54
CA GLN A 94 -6.66 -1.98 14.74
C GLN A 94 -7.56 -3.19 14.45
N ASN A 95 -8.48 -3.04 13.50
CA ASN A 95 -9.35 -4.12 13.04
C ASN A 95 -8.81 -4.83 11.78
N GLY A 96 -7.59 -4.50 11.40
CA GLY A 96 -6.92 -5.04 10.22
C GLY A 96 -6.53 -6.51 10.35
N MET A 97 -5.90 -7.01 9.31
CA MET A 97 -5.43 -8.39 9.22
C MET A 97 -4.38 -8.69 10.31
N ALA A 98 -4.40 -9.91 10.85
CA ALA A 98 -3.34 -10.37 11.74
C ALA A 98 -1.97 -10.39 11.00
N PRO A 99 -0.87 -9.95 11.66
CA PRO A 99 0.46 -9.87 11.07
C PRO A 99 0.95 -11.19 10.48
N GLU A 100 0.64 -12.31 11.15
CA GLU A 100 1.02 -13.66 10.74
C GLU A 100 0.41 -14.02 9.37
N LYS A 101 -0.82 -13.60 9.13
CA LYS A 101 -1.53 -13.83 7.86
C LYS A 101 -0.92 -13.05 6.70
N ALA A 102 -0.49 -11.82 7.00
CA ALA A 102 0.25 -10.98 6.06
C ALA A 102 1.61 -11.61 5.75
N ALA A 103 2.37 -12.00 6.79
CA ALA A 103 3.67 -12.64 6.67
C ALA A 103 3.60 -13.95 5.86
N GLN A 104 2.62 -14.80 6.13
CA GLN A 104 2.38 -16.03 5.34
C GLN A 104 2.16 -15.72 3.85
N THR A 105 1.43 -14.64 3.55
CA THR A 105 1.20 -14.24 2.16
C THR A 105 2.49 -13.73 1.51
N ILE A 106 3.30 -12.96 2.23
CA ILE A 106 4.63 -12.50 1.76
C ILE A 106 5.53 -13.71 1.49
N CYS A 107 5.65 -14.63 2.43
CA CYS A 107 6.45 -15.85 2.27
C CYS A 107 5.99 -16.69 1.07
N ARG A 108 4.67 -16.79 0.86
CA ARG A 108 4.10 -17.49 -0.30
C ARG A 108 4.51 -16.82 -1.61
N VAL A 109 4.51 -15.49 -1.66
CA VAL A 109 4.96 -14.75 -2.86
C VAL A 109 6.46 -14.94 -3.09
N CYS A 110 7.28 -14.91 -2.01
CA CYS A 110 8.72 -15.15 -2.09
C CYS A 110 9.07 -16.52 -2.69
N ARG A 111 8.23 -17.54 -2.43
CA ARG A 111 8.44 -18.93 -2.89
C ARG A 111 7.89 -19.24 -4.28
N LYS A 112 7.18 -18.31 -4.93
CA LYS A 112 6.58 -18.55 -6.26
C LYS A 112 7.67 -18.62 -7.34
N ASN A 113 7.52 -19.54 -8.29
CA ASN A 113 8.40 -19.58 -9.47
C ASN A 113 8.28 -18.31 -10.31
N ARG A 114 7.04 -17.85 -10.53
CA ARG A 114 6.75 -16.61 -11.27
C ARG A 114 5.95 -15.65 -10.40
N VAL A 115 6.31 -14.38 -10.42
CA VAL A 115 5.61 -13.32 -9.68
C VAL A 115 4.92 -12.34 -10.63
N LYS A 116 3.79 -11.81 -10.17
CA LYS A 116 3.15 -10.65 -10.81
C LYS A 116 3.86 -9.38 -10.33
N PRO A 117 3.79 -8.27 -11.07
CA PRO A 117 4.39 -7.00 -10.65
C PRO A 117 3.93 -6.52 -9.27
N LEU A 118 2.62 -6.53 -9.03
CA LEU A 118 1.99 -5.99 -7.83
C LEU A 118 1.03 -7.01 -7.20
N TYR A 119 1.06 -7.12 -5.87
CA TYR A 119 0.21 -7.99 -5.08
C TYR A 119 -0.50 -7.22 -3.97
N ALA A 120 -1.80 -6.99 -4.07
CA ALA A 120 -2.59 -6.55 -2.92
C ALA A 120 -2.86 -7.74 -1.97
N ILE A 121 -2.72 -7.52 -0.66
CA ILE A 121 -3.04 -8.51 0.38
C ILE A 121 -4.44 -8.22 0.94
N GLY A 122 -5.25 -9.28 1.06
CA GLY A 122 -6.64 -9.20 1.49
C GLY A 122 -7.61 -9.16 0.32
N PHE A 123 -8.77 -9.83 0.49
CA PHE A 123 -9.75 -9.93 -0.59
C PHE A 123 -10.37 -8.57 -0.92
N SER A 124 -10.81 -7.84 0.10
CA SER A 124 -11.40 -6.50 -0.04
C SER A 124 -10.44 -5.52 -0.73
N TYR A 125 -9.17 -5.53 -0.32
CA TYR A 125 -8.15 -4.65 -0.90
C TYR A 125 -7.81 -4.98 -2.36
N LYS A 126 -7.88 -6.26 -2.74
CA LYS A 126 -7.75 -6.65 -4.16
C LYS A 126 -8.89 -6.08 -4.99
N ALA A 127 -10.11 -6.14 -4.47
CA ALA A 127 -11.29 -5.58 -5.14
C ALA A 127 -11.17 -4.06 -5.25
N VAL A 128 -10.77 -3.36 -4.18
CA VAL A 128 -10.55 -1.90 -4.19
C VAL A 128 -9.46 -1.52 -5.22
N CYS A 129 -8.31 -2.19 -5.20
CA CYS A 129 -7.24 -1.90 -6.17
C CYS A 129 -7.68 -2.13 -7.62
N LEU A 130 -8.48 -3.18 -7.88
CA LEU A 130 -9.02 -3.45 -9.20
C LEU A 130 -10.02 -2.36 -9.60
N LEU A 131 -10.91 -1.98 -8.70
CA LEU A 131 -11.91 -0.95 -8.94
C LEU A 131 -11.25 0.40 -9.26
N LEU A 132 -10.29 0.84 -8.45
CA LEU A 132 -9.55 2.07 -8.67
C LEU A 132 -8.78 2.08 -10.00
N LYS A 133 -8.36 0.92 -10.48
CA LYS A 133 -7.70 0.79 -11.79
C LYS A 133 -8.68 0.96 -12.97
N LEU A 134 -9.94 0.58 -12.79
CA LEU A 134 -10.97 0.61 -13.83
C LEU A 134 -11.76 1.92 -13.84
N LEU A 135 -11.87 2.60 -12.70
CA LEU A 135 -12.63 3.84 -12.58
C LEU A 135 -11.82 5.06 -13.06
N PRO A 136 -12.50 6.08 -13.60
CA PRO A 136 -11.89 7.38 -13.80
C PRO A 136 -11.31 7.92 -12.47
N CYS A 137 -10.13 8.53 -12.54
CA CYS A 137 -9.43 9.03 -11.35
C CYS A 137 -10.29 9.96 -10.49
N SER A 138 -11.08 10.84 -11.12
CA SER A 138 -11.99 11.76 -10.43
C SER A 138 -13.04 11.04 -9.60
N PHE A 139 -13.58 9.91 -10.09
CA PHE A 139 -14.58 9.14 -9.37
C PHE A 139 -13.93 8.33 -8.23
N GLY A 140 -12.81 7.66 -8.49
CA GLY A 140 -12.06 6.93 -7.47
C GLY A 140 -11.65 7.86 -6.32
N ASN A 141 -11.16 9.07 -6.63
CA ASN A 141 -10.78 10.05 -5.62
C ASN A 141 -11.98 10.56 -4.79
N LYS A 142 -13.16 10.76 -5.40
CA LYS A 142 -14.39 11.09 -4.66
C LYS A 142 -14.78 10.00 -3.66
N VAL A 143 -14.68 8.73 -4.06
CA VAL A 143 -14.98 7.59 -3.18
C VAL A 143 -14.03 7.58 -1.98
N ILE A 144 -12.72 7.66 -2.21
CA ILE A 144 -11.72 7.72 -1.13
C ILE A 144 -11.94 8.94 -0.24
N GLY A 145 -12.19 10.12 -0.82
CA GLY A 145 -12.52 11.34 -0.07
C GLY A 145 -13.74 11.18 0.82
N SER A 146 -14.80 10.51 0.34
CA SER A 146 -16.00 10.26 1.14
C SER A 146 -15.77 9.30 2.33
N MET A 147 -14.74 8.49 2.29
CA MET A 147 -14.40 7.56 3.37
C MET A 147 -13.51 8.21 4.45
N TYR A 148 -12.57 9.08 4.04
CA TYR A 148 -11.48 9.56 4.90
C TYR A 148 -11.40 11.09 5.06
N ALA A 149 -12.22 11.86 4.36
CA ALA A 149 -12.16 13.33 4.39
C ALA A 149 -13.49 14.00 4.75
N LYS A 150 -14.33 13.32 5.54
CA LYS A 150 -15.61 13.88 6.05
C LYS A 150 -15.38 14.72 7.28
#